data_53ad754faf9b7cf285e7a80348cf4c3b
#
_entry.id   53ad754faf9b7cf285e7a80348cf4c3b
#
_cell.length_a   1.000
_cell.length_b   1.000
_cell.length_c   1.000
_cell.angle_alpha   90.00
_cell.angle_beta   90.00
_cell.angle_gamma   90.00
#
_symmetry.space_group_name_H-M   'P 1'
#
loop_
_entity.id
_entity.type
_entity.pdbx_description
1 polymer ?
#
loop_
_entity_poly.entity_id
_entity_poly.type
_entity_poly.pdbx_seq_one_letter_code
_entity_poly.pdbx_strand_id
1 'polypeptide(L)'
;MSTEIEGVWDLTIVTPIGRMRPVVELRTEDGLLVGTAHGAGEDLPLKDIALDGDRLTWKQSITRPMRLDLTFAVTVDGDRLTGTSQAGRLPSSKVTGRRRSHDVADTAEPAR
;
A
#
# COMPACT_ATOMS: atom_id res chain seq x y z
N MET A 1 5.91 15.73 -14.85
CA MET A 1 6.46 15.25 -13.60
C MET A 1 5.88 13.94 -13.22
N SER A 2 6.69 13.03 -12.79
CA SER A 2 6.16 11.75 -12.37
C SER A 2 5.69 11.84 -10.92
N THR A 3 4.73 11.00 -10.58
CA THR A 3 4.24 10.93 -9.21
C THR A 3 5.26 10.20 -8.36
N GLU A 4 5.61 10.81 -7.25
CA GLU A 4 6.56 10.21 -6.33
C GLU A 4 5.80 9.24 -5.45
N ILE A 5 6.10 7.95 -5.59
CA ILE A 5 5.40 6.94 -4.81
C ILE A 5 6.34 6.06 -4.00
N GLU A 6 7.63 6.23 -4.12
CA GLU A 6 8.56 5.45 -3.31
C GLU A 6 8.48 5.85 -1.86
N GLY A 7 8.69 4.90 -0.99
CA GLY A 7 8.68 5.16 0.45
C GLY A 7 7.88 4.12 1.20
N VAL A 8 7.64 4.41 2.46
CA VAL A 8 6.87 3.52 3.34
C VAL A 8 5.51 4.14 3.57
N TRP A 9 4.48 3.37 3.28
CA TRP A 9 3.11 3.83 3.37
C TRP A 9 2.35 3.05 4.44
N ASP A 10 1.68 3.77 5.33
CA ASP A 10 0.79 3.16 6.31
C ASP A 10 -0.60 3.15 5.71
N LEU A 11 -1.13 1.97 5.47
CA LEU A 11 -2.46 1.84 4.88
C LEU A 11 -3.49 1.48 5.93
N THR A 12 -4.73 1.84 5.66
CA THR A 12 -5.87 1.41 6.44
C THR A 12 -6.90 0.86 5.47
N ILE A 13 -7.30 -0.38 5.67
CA ILE A 13 -8.32 -1.04 4.85
C ILE A 13 -9.51 -1.29 5.74
N VAL A 14 -10.65 -0.72 5.36
CA VAL A 14 -11.88 -0.87 6.15
C VAL A 14 -12.72 -1.96 5.50
N THR A 15 -12.90 -3.07 6.21
CA THR A 15 -13.69 -4.20 5.72
C THR A 15 -14.90 -4.41 6.62
N PRO A 16 -15.91 -5.18 6.18
CA PRO A 16 -17.06 -5.46 7.02
C PRO A 16 -16.73 -6.17 8.32
N ILE A 17 -15.60 -6.85 8.37
CA ILE A 17 -15.22 -7.60 9.57
C ILE A 17 -14.14 -6.91 10.37
N GLY A 18 -13.78 -5.68 10.03
CA GLY A 18 -12.80 -4.94 10.82
C GLY A 18 -11.87 -4.13 9.95
N ARG A 19 -10.86 -3.58 10.60
CA ARG A 19 -9.86 -2.77 9.90
C ARG A 19 -8.53 -3.48 9.90
N MET A 20 -7.81 -3.32 8.78
CA MET A 20 -6.47 -3.85 8.65
C MET A 20 -5.55 -2.66 8.42
N ARG A 21 -4.35 -2.73 8.98
CA ARG A 21 -3.38 -1.65 8.86
C ARG A 21 -2.03 -2.18 8.38
N PRO A 22 -1.95 -2.61 7.14
CA PRO A 22 -0.67 -3.08 6.63
C PRO A 22 0.24 -1.91 6.31
N VAL A 23 1.53 -2.21 6.26
CA VAL A 23 2.53 -1.25 5.84
C VAL A 23 3.02 -1.68 4.47
N VAL A 24 3.07 -0.77 3.52
CA VAL A 24 3.53 -1.08 2.18
C VAL A 24 4.78 -0.26 1.91
N GLU A 25 5.81 -0.95 1.49
CA GLU A 25 7.07 -0.32 1.15
C GLU A 25 7.24 -0.38 -0.37
N LEU A 26 7.45 0.77 -1.01
CA LEU A 26 7.61 0.85 -2.44
C LEU A 26 8.98 1.42 -2.76
N ARG A 27 9.65 0.80 -3.73
CA ARG A 27 10.96 1.24 -4.17
C ARG A 27 11.16 0.89 -5.63
N THR A 28 12.18 1.44 -6.23
CA THR A 28 12.52 1.16 -7.62
C THR A 28 13.82 0.36 -7.65
N GLU A 29 13.81 -0.75 -8.37
CA GLU A 29 14.99 -1.58 -8.57
C GLU A 29 15.14 -1.84 -10.06
N ASP A 30 16.32 -1.51 -10.59
CA ASP A 30 16.59 -1.71 -12.03
C ASP A 30 15.53 -1.08 -12.92
N GLY A 31 15.03 0.08 -12.55
CA GLY A 31 14.05 0.77 -13.36
C GLY A 31 12.63 0.26 -13.17
N LEU A 32 12.44 -0.76 -12.34
CA LEU A 32 11.12 -1.34 -12.11
C LEU A 32 10.64 -1.02 -10.70
N LEU A 33 9.36 -0.73 -10.59
CA LEU A 33 8.76 -0.46 -9.30
C LEU A 33 8.45 -1.77 -8.61
N VAL A 34 8.98 -1.96 -7.41
CA VAL A 34 8.76 -3.16 -6.62
C VAL A 34 8.28 -2.75 -5.23
N GLY A 35 7.68 -3.68 -4.52
CA GLY A 35 7.19 -3.37 -3.19
C GLY A 35 6.89 -4.61 -2.37
N THR A 36 6.74 -4.38 -1.08
CA THR A 36 6.44 -5.44 -0.11
C THR A 36 5.39 -4.93 0.86
N ALA A 37 4.41 -5.75 1.15
CA ALA A 37 3.40 -5.44 2.14
C ALA A 37 3.70 -6.22 3.41
N HIS A 38 3.69 -5.52 4.54
CA HIS A 38 3.95 -6.12 5.85
C HIS A 38 2.68 -6.03 6.70
N GLY A 39 2.21 -7.14 7.17
CA GLY A 39 1.02 -7.13 8.01
C GLY A 39 0.64 -8.54 8.41
N ALA A 40 -0.12 -8.65 9.48
CA ALA A 40 -0.62 -9.94 9.98
C ALA A 40 0.49 -10.98 10.16
N GLY A 41 1.70 -10.54 10.47
CA GLY A 41 2.82 -11.45 10.66
C GLY A 41 3.42 -11.98 9.38
N GLU A 42 3.06 -11.42 8.23
CA GLU A 42 3.58 -11.86 6.94
C GLU A 42 4.19 -10.70 6.19
N ASP A 43 5.18 -11.01 5.37
CA ASP A 43 5.76 -10.04 4.44
C ASP A 43 5.48 -10.60 3.05
N LEU A 44 4.72 -9.87 2.26
CA LEU A 44 4.27 -10.36 0.96
C LEU A 44 4.73 -9.42 -0.14
N PRO A 45 5.30 -9.96 -1.22
CA PRO A 45 5.68 -9.11 -2.33
C PRO A 45 4.43 -8.62 -3.07
N LEU A 46 4.48 -7.40 -3.55
CA LEU A 46 3.43 -6.88 -4.42
C LEU A 46 3.66 -7.40 -5.83
N LYS A 47 2.57 -7.69 -6.54
CA LYS A 47 2.62 -8.23 -7.89
C LYS A 47 1.94 -7.29 -8.84
N ASP A 48 2.38 -7.33 -10.09
CA ASP A 48 1.73 -6.57 -11.17
C ASP A 48 1.53 -5.11 -10.82
N ILE A 49 2.58 -4.48 -10.30
CA ILE A 49 2.51 -3.07 -9.93
C ILE A 49 2.52 -2.24 -11.20
N ALA A 50 1.55 -1.35 -11.31
CA ALA A 50 1.46 -0.44 -12.45
C ALA A 50 1.13 0.95 -11.97
N LEU A 51 1.83 1.94 -12.51
CA LEU A 51 1.59 3.33 -12.18
C LEU A 51 1.25 4.06 -13.48
N ASP A 52 0.08 4.69 -13.50
CA ASP A 52 -0.39 5.44 -14.65
C ASP A 52 -0.75 6.83 -14.14
N GLY A 53 0.16 7.78 -14.30
CA GLY A 53 -0.01 9.11 -13.74
C GLY A 53 0.01 9.03 -12.22
N ASP A 54 -1.11 9.32 -11.60
CA ASP A 54 -1.23 9.24 -10.14
C ASP A 54 -2.00 8.00 -9.71
N ARG A 55 -2.36 7.13 -10.66
CA ARG A 55 -3.12 5.92 -10.35
C ARG A 55 -2.18 4.74 -10.22
N LEU A 56 -2.22 4.12 -9.06
CA LEU A 56 -1.36 3.00 -8.74
C LEU A 56 -2.21 1.76 -8.52
N THR A 57 -1.84 0.66 -9.16
CA THR A 57 -2.54 -0.61 -8.98
C THR A 57 -1.53 -1.70 -8.68
N TRP A 58 -1.93 -2.67 -7.90
CA TRP A 58 -1.11 -3.85 -7.66
C TRP A 58 -1.97 -4.99 -7.19
N LYS A 59 -1.38 -6.17 -7.17
CA LYS A 59 -2.04 -7.38 -6.66
C LYS A 59 -1.19 -7.98 -5.58
N GLN A 60 -1.83 -8.64 -4.64
CA GLN A 60 -1.12 -9.40 -3.64
C GLN A 60 -1.98 -10.56 -3.17
N SER A 61 -1.31 -11.64 -2.78
CA SER A 61 -1.98 -12.82 -2.27
C SER A 61 -1.69 -12.92 -0.80
N ILE A 62 -2.73 -13.03 0.01
CA ILE A 62 -2.56 -13.23 1.44
C ILE A 62 -2.94 -14.67 1.77
N THR A 63 -2.41 -15.19 2.86
CA THR A 63 -2.68 -16.56 3.26
C THR A 63 -3.40 -16.64 4.60
N ARG A 64 -3.50 -15.55 5.32
CA ARG A 64 -4.14 -15.52 6.63
C ARG A 64 -5.18 -14.42 6.69
N PRO A 65 -6.33 -14.65 7.30
CA PRO A 65 -6.76 -15.89 7.93
C PRO A 65 -7.11 -16.96 6.91
N MET A 66 -7.26 -16.60 5.65
CA MET A 66 -7.50 -17.54 4.58
C MET A 66 -6.83 -17.00 3.33
N ARG A 67 -6.65 -17.84 2.35
CA ARG A 67 -6.02 -17.43 1.12
C ARG A 67 -6.94 -16.54 0.31
N LEU A 68 -6.49 -15.34 -0.01
CA LEU A 68 -7.24 -14.39 -0.81
C LEU A 68 -6.30 -13.69 -1.77
N ASP A 69 -6.78 -13.49 -2.99
CA ASP A 69 -6.04 -12.70 -3.97
C ASP A 69 -6.69 -11.33 -4.01
N LEU A 70 -5.92 -10.33 -3.67
CA LEU A 70 -6.42 -8.96 -3.57
C LEU A 70 -5.93 -8.12 -4.73
N THR A 71 -6.79 -7.24 -5.21
CA THR A 71 -6.44 -6.25 -6.22
C THR A 71 -6.63 -4.88 -5.59
N PHE A 72 -5.59 -4.07 -5.64
CA PHE A 72 -5.63 -2.72 -5.08
C PHE A 72 -5.60 -1.71 -6.22
N ALA A 73 -6.43 -0.70 -6.11
CA ALA A 73 -6.46 0.41 -7.07
C ALA A 73 -6.60 1.69 -6.26
N VAL A 74 -5.55 2.51 -6.27
CA VAL A 74 -5.52 3.71 -5.47
C VAL A 74 -5.03 4.90 -6.30
N THR A 75 -5.37 6.09 -5.85
CA THR A 75 -4.88 7.33 -6.43
C THR A 75 -3.97 7.99 -5.41
N VAL A 76 -2.79 8.38 -5.84
CA VAL A 76 -1.78 8.97 -4.98
C VAL A 76 -1.80 10.48 -5.14
N ASP A 77 -1.86 11.20 -4.03
CA ASP A 77 -1.87 12.63 -4.03
C ASP A 77 -0.89 13.10 -2.95
N GLY A 78 0.34 13.39 -3.36
CA GLY A 78 1.39 13.76 -2.42
C GLY A 78 1.72 12.62 -1.49
N ASP A 79 1.51 12.82 -0.21
CA ASP A 79 1.79 11.82 0.81
C ASP A 79 0.55 11.04 1.23
N ARG A 80 -0.51 11.11 0.45
CA ARG A 80 -1.75 10.40 0.74
C ARG A 80 -2.17 9.57 -0.45
N LEU A 81 -2.87 8.49 -0.17
CA LEU A 81 -3.51 7.71 -1.22
C LEU A 81 -4.89 7.27 -0.77
N THR A 82 -5.77 7.11 -1.73
CA THR A 82 -7.12 6.63 -1.46
C THR A 82 -7.55 5.73 -2.60
N GLY A 83 -8.36 4.75 -2.29
CA GLY A 83 -8.85 3.84 -3.32
C GLY A 83 -9.57 2.67 -2.74
N THR A 84 -9.45 1.54 -3.41
CA THR A 84 -10.18 0.33 -3.03
C THR A 84 -9.29 -0.89 -3.10
N SER A 85 -9.71 -1.92 -2.36
CA SER A 85 -9.13 -3.24 -2.40
C SER A 85 -10.26 -4.22 -2.62
N GLN A 86 -10.08 -5.18 -3.50
CA GLN A 86 -11.12 -6.16 -3.80
C GLN A 86 -10.54 -7.56 -3.81
N ALA A 87 -11.25 -8.48 -3.18
CA ALA A 87 -10.87 -9.89 -3.12
C ALA A 87 -11.87 -10.67 -3.95
N GLY A 88 -11.46 -11.05 -5.16
CA GLY A 88 -12.32 -11.83 -6.03
C GLY A 88 -13.65 -11.14 -6.31
N ARG A 89 -14.76 -11.80 -5.97
CA ARG A 89 -16.10 -11.27 -6.20
C ARG A 89 -16.67 -10.55 -4.99
N LEU A 90 -15.91 -10.46 -3.92
CA LEU A 90 -16.40 -9.78 -2.73
C LEU A 90 -16.48 -8.27 -2.98
N PRO A 91 -17.35 -7.57 -2.24
CA PRO A 91 -17.42 -6.12 -2.39
C PRO A 91 -16.07 -5.47 -2.08
N SER A 92 -15.79 -4.37 -2.74
CA SER A 92 -14.53 -3.69 -2.52
C SER A 92 -14.50 -3.03 -1.15
N SER A 93 -13.32 -2.92 -0.59
CA SER A 93 -13.10 -2.29 0.70
C SER A 93 -12.37 -0.97 0.47
N LYS A 94 -12.65 0.00 1.33
CA LYS A 94 -12.04 1.31 1.21
C LYS A 94 -10.61 1.25 1.72
N VAL A 95 -9.69 1.85 0.97
CA VAL A 95 -8.29 1.90 1.32
C VAL A 95 -7.87 3.35 1.41
N THR A 96 -7.21 3.71 2.50
CA THR A 96 -6.57 5.00 2.63
C THR A 96 -5.15 4.75 3.09
N GLY A 97 -4.26 5.68 2.79
CA GLY A 97 -2.88 5.52 3.18
C GLY A 97 -2.17 6.84 3.32
N ARG A 98 -1.07 6.81 4.05
CA ARG A 98 -0.25 7.97 4.27
C ARG A 98 1.21 7.54 4.23
N ARG A 99 2.02 8.28 3.50
CA ARG A 99 3.45 8.01 3.44
C ARG A 99 4.12 8.49 4.72
N ARG A 100 5.01 7.69 5.25
CA ARG A 100 5.81 8.09 6.41
C ARG A 100 6.82 9.12 5.99
N SER A 101 6.96 10.13 6.82
CA SER A 101 7.92 11.17 6.54
C SER A 101 9.25 10.78 7.16
N HIS A 102 10.06 10.07 6.40
CA HIS A 102 11.31 9.61 6.95
C HIS A 102 12.35 10.71 7.06
N ASP A 103 12.18 11.79 6.35
CA ASP A 103 13.06 12.91 6.49
C ASP A 103 12.95 13.53 7.83
N VAL A 104 11.76 13.64 8.29
CA VAL A 104 11.50 14.25 9.55
C VAL A 104 11.70 13.28 10.65
N ALA A 105 11.46 12.07 10.38
CA ALA A 105 11.63 11.07 11.36
C ALA A 105 13.04 11.02 11.80
N ASP A 106 13.85 11.51 11.02
CA ASP A 106 15.14 11.56 11.37
C ASP A 106 15.35 12.55 12.42
N THR A 107 14.56 13.37 12.51
CA THR A 107 14.71 14.42 13.39
C THR A 107 13.86 14.35 14.58
N ALA A 108 13.56 14.42 14.49
CA ALA A 108 12.98 14.50 15.14
C ALA A 108 12.38 14.39 15.87
N GLU A 109 12.41 14.41 15.65
CA GLU A 109 11.83 14.25 16.04
C GLU A 109 11.66 14.16 16.84
N PRO A 110 11.99 14.34 17.10
CA PRO A 110 11.80 14.18 17.74
C PRO A 110 11.36 14.21 18.56
N ALA A 111 11.36 14.44 18.62
CA ALA A 111 10.88 14.47 19.10
C ALA A 111 10.28 14.37 19.73
N ARG A 112 10.25 14.25 19.80
CA ARG A 112 9.58 14.05 20.15
C ARG A 112 9.22 13.65 20.61
#